data_213f4f1b091e31889284f8431c8345cb
#
_entry.id   213f4f1b091e31889284f8431c8345cb
#
_cell.length_a   1.000
_cell.length_b   1.000
_cell.length_c   1.000
_cell.angle_alpha   90.00
_cell.angle_beta   90.00
_cell.angle_gamma   90.00
#
_symmetry.space_group_name_H-M   'P 1'
#
loop_
_entity.id
_entity.type
_entity.pdbx_description
1 polymer ?
#
loop_
_entity_poly.entity_id
_entity_poly.type
_entity_poly.pdbx_seq_one_letter_code
_entity_poly.pdbx_strand_id
1 'polypeptide(L)'
;MIRVIGGGLAGPEAALTAARLGCRVDLYEMRAMVGGQPRLTPAHQTIEFGELVCSNSLKSESPNTAPWLLKQEMRHAGSALLRIADETAVPAGHALAVDRVEFSRRIAEEVAAEQRIRVIREEVTSLDPGKYAITIVATGPLTSDALSEDIRRLTGSQHLSFYDSISPIVEAESINMERVYFKARYDKGTADYINCPMAREEYDKLYEALIAAEPAESKAWENCNYFESCLPIEELARRGKDTLRYGPMKPKGLRDPRTEREPWAVVQLRKENVRADSYNLVGFQNHLKYGEQARVLRLIPGLENAKFLRYGQIHRNTYICAPALLDELLRLKSEPKILFAGQISGVEGYTESIATGMLAGIYAASIANDVEPSPVPRGTALGSLVHYITHAEAKGFQPANITFDLLVPLEEAVRRKVRDKKERHRMQCERALEEFDHWWSSHISEVRCGAPDVSK
;
A
#
# COMPACT_ATOMS: atom_id res chain seq x y z
N MET A 1 25.01 8.70 -10.89
CA MET A 1 24.52 7.32 -10.66
C MET A 1 23.78 7.27 -9.35
N ILE A 2 22.58 6.68 -9.34
CA ILE A 2 21.67 6.60 -8.18
C ILE A 2 21.65 5.17 -7.64
N ARG A 3 21.65 5.00 -6.31
CA ARG A 3 21.42 3.71 -5.63
C ARG A 3 19.99 3.67 -5.11
N VAL A 4 19.25 2.62 -5.46
CA VAL A 4 17.92 2.34 -4.91
C VAL A 4 17.98 1.03 -4.13
N ILE A 5 17.51 1.01 -2.88
CA ILE A 5 17.56 -0.15 -1.99
C ILE A 5 16.14 -0.60 -1.69
N GLY A 6 15.79 -1.80 -2.14
CA GLY A 6 14.49 -2.44 -1.95
C GLY A 6 13.72 -2.64 -3.24
N GLY A 7 13.27 -3.87 -3.49
CA GLY A 7 12.51 -4.30 -4.67
C GLY A 7 11.01 -4.44 -4.42
N GLY A 8 10.47 -3.73 -3.41
CA GLY A 8 9.03 -3.63 -3.18
C GLY A 8 8.34 -2.73 -4.21
N LEU A 9 7.35 -1.94 -3.79
CA LEU A 9 6.63 -1.03 -4.69
C LEU A 9 7.40 0.27 -4.94
N ALA A 10 7.90 0.89 -3.87
CA ALA A 10 8.56 2.20 -3.97
C ALA A 10 9.89 2.16 -4.72
N GLY A 11 10.67 1.10 -4.54
CA GLY A 11 12.00 0.99 -5.17
C GLY A 11 11.95 0.87 -6.70
N PRO A 12 11.23 -0.09 -7.28
CA PRO A 12 11.07 -0.19 -8.72
C PRO A 12 10.46 1.07 -9.36
N GLU A 13 9.46 1.70 -8.72
CA GLU A 13 8.90 2.97 -9.20
C GLU A 13 9.96 4.08 -9.20
N ALA A 14 10.75 4.20 -8.11
CA ALA A 14 11.82 5.19 -8.03
C ALA A 14 12.90 4.95 -9.10
N ALA A 15 13.28 3.68 -9.30
CA ALA A 15 14.29 3.30 -10.28
C ALA A 15 13.84 3.59 -11.72
N LEU A 16 12.62 3.18 -12.07
CA LEU A 16 12.03 3.43 -13.40
C LEU A 16 11.84 4.94 -13.66
N THR A 17 11.39 5.68 -12.66
CA THR A 17 11.23 7.14 -12.75
C THR A 17 12.58 7.84 -12.97
N ALA A 18 13.61 7.49 -12.19
CA ALA A 18 14.94 8.07 -12.34
C ALA A 18 15.60 7.69 -13.68
N ALA A 19 15.41 6.45 -14.13
CA ALA A 19 15.91 5.97 -15.43
C ALA A 19 15.26 6.72 -16.59
N ARG A 20 13.92 6.91 -16.56
CA ARG A 20 13.19 7.72 -17.55
C ARG A 20 13.66 9.17 -17.61
N LEU A 21 14.16 9.71 -16.50
CA LEU A 21 14.77 11.04 -16.40
C LEU A 21 16.28 11.04 -16.74
N GLY A 22 16.79 9.97 -17.37
CA GLY A 22 18.14 9.87 -17.93
C GLY A 22 19.21 9.36 -16.97
N CYS A 23 18.87 9.01 -15.73
CA CYS A 23 19.86 8.58 -14.74
C CYS A 23 20.16 7.08 -14.82
N ARG A 24 21.42 6.70 -14.54
CA ARG A 24 21.81 5.30 -14.30
C ARG A 24 21.48 4.92 -12.86
N VAL A 25 20.87 3.75 -12.66
CA VAL A 25 20.37 3.27 -11.38
C VAL A 25 20.90 1.88 -11.07
N ASP A 26 21.44 1.70 -9.85
CA ASP A 26 21.69 0.39 -9.26
C ASP A 26 20.54 0.08 -8.31
N LEU A 27 19.69 -0.89 -8.67
CA LEU A 27 18.55 -1.35 -7.87
C LEU A 27 18.93 -2.60 -7.08
N TYR A 28 19.01 -2.48 -5.77
CA TYR A 28 19.33 -3.57 -4.84
C TYR A 28 18.07 -4.23 -4.30
N GLU A 29 18.07 -5.56 -4.30
CA GLU A 29 17.02 -6.37 -3.67
C GLU A 29 17.63 -7.58 -2.97
N MET A 30 17.31 -7.75 -1.68
CA MET A 30 17.87 -8.83 -0.87
C MET A 30 17.27 -10.22 -1.16
N ARG A 31 16.05 -10.29 -1.72
CA ARG A 31 15.44 -11.54 -2.12
C ARG A 31 16.12 -12.05 -3.39
N ALA A 32 16.62 -13.27 -3.35
CA ALA A 32 17.44 -13.83 -4.42
C ALA A 32 17.32 -15.35 -4.48
N MET A 33 17.72 -15.93 -5.61
CA MET A 33 17.98 -17.37 -5.68
C MET A 33 19.36 -17.66 -5.10
N VAL A 34 19.43 -18.49 -4.08
CA VAL A 34 20.67 -18.91 -3.42
C VAL A 34 20.72 -20.42 -3.39
N GLY A 35 21.70 -21.02 -4.06
CA GLY A 35 21.84 -22.47 -4.14
C GLY A 35 20.62 -23.19 -4.76
N GLY A 36 19.91 -22.52 -5.69
CA GLY A 36 18.69 -23.07 -6.31
C GLY A 36 17.42 -22.94 -5.48
N GLN A 37 17.48 -22.31 -4.31
CA GLN A 37 16.33 -22.04 -3.44
C GLN A 37 16.10 -20.52 -3.32
N PRO A 38 14.84 -20.07 -3.25
CA PRO A 38 14.55 -18.67 -3.04
C PRO A 38 14.82 -18.24 -1.58
N ARG A 39 15.67 -17.23 -1.39
CA ARG A 39 15.82 -16.53 -0.10
C ARG A 39 14.77 -15.43 -0.04
N LEU A 40 13.79 -15.61 0.81
CA LEU A 40 12.63 -14.72 0.96
C LEU A 40 12.59 -14.10 2.36
N THR A 41 11.80 -13.04 2.52
CA THR A 41 11.39 -12.54 3.84
C THR A 41 10.18 -13.34 4.33
N PRO A 42 9.80 -13.23 5.61
CA PRO A 42 8.65 -13.98 6.14
C PRO A 42 7.31 -13.67 5.45
N ALA A 43 7.16 -12.48 4.84
CA ALA A 43 5.91 -12.08 4.18
C ALA A 43 5.85 -12.40 2.68
N HIS A 44 7.01 -12.49 2.02
CA HIS A 44 7.08 -12.70 0.57
C HIS A 44 7.04 -14.17 0.19
N GLN A 45 6.47 -14.47 -0.97
CA GLN A 45 6.40 -15.81 -1.54
C GLN A 45 7.27 -15.96 -2.80
N THR A 46 7.71 -14.84 -3.38
CA THR A 46 8.50 -14.80 -4.59
C THR A 46 9.73 -13.90 -4.45
N ILE A 47 10.65 -14.00 -5.40
CA ILE A 47 11.78 -13.07 -5.53
C ILE A 47 11.44 -11.89 -6.44
N GLU A 48 10.24 -11.86 -7.02
CA GLU A 48 9.83 -10.86 -7.99
C GLU A 48 9.67 -9.47 -7.36
N PHE A 49 9.80 -8.44 -8.18
CA PHE A 49 9.57 -7.06 -7.76
C PHE A 49 8.08 -6.75 -7.55
N GLY A 50 7.80 -5.82 -6.67
CA GLY A 50 6.45 -5.29 -6.48
C GLY A 50 5.42 -6.29 -5.94
N GLU A 51 5.86 -7.38 -5.29
CA GLU A 51 4.95 -8.37 -4.70
C GLU A 51 4.01 -7.71 -3.68
N LEU A 52 2.70 -7.87 -3.89
CA LEU A 52 1.67 -7.37 -2.98
C LEU A 52 1.41 -8.39 -1.87
N VAL A 53 1.83 -8.11 -0.65
CA VAL A 53 1.84 -9.09 0.44
C VAL A 53 0.53 -9.21 1.21
N CYS A 54 -0.21 -8.12 1.47
CA CYS A 54 -1.41 -8.16 2.31
C CYS A 54 -2.72 -8.14 1.54
N SER A 55 -2.79 -7.42 0.42
CA SER A 55 -3.99 -7.20 -0.39
C SER A 55 -3.59 -7.08 -1.85
N ASN A 56 -4.55 -7.14 -2.77
CA ASN A 56 -4.31 -6.84 -4.19
C ASN A 56 -4.95 -5.51 -4.62
N SER A 57 -5.35 -4.66 -3.66
CA SER A 57 -6.06 -3.41 -3.93
C SER A 57 -5.18 -2.18 -3.76
N LEU A 58 -5.23 -1.31 -4.77
CA LEU A 58 -4.66 0.05 -4.75
C LEU A 58 -5.74 1.10 -4.43
N LYS A 59 -6.70 0.75 -3.58
CA LYS A 59 -7.78 1.62 -3.09
C LYS A 59 -8.76 2.10 -4.18
N SER A 60 -9.58 3.10 -3.83
CA SER A 60 -10.71 3.57 -4.64
C SER A 60 -10.29 4.25 -5.95
N GLU A 61 -11.00 3.93 -7.04
CA GLU A 61 -11.01 4.64 -8.33
C GLU A 61 -12.24 5.54 -8.48
N SER A 62 -13.09 5.65 -7.47
CA SER A 62 -14.24 6.57 -7.54
C SER A 62 -13.76 8.01 -7.70
N PRO A 63 -14.23 8.74 -8.73
CA PRO A 63 -13.85 10.14 -8.94
C PRO A 63 -14.07 11.00 -7.70
N ASN A 64 -13.18 11.96 -7.51
CA ASN A 64 -13.21 12.91 -6.40
C ASN A 64 -13.13 12.25 -5.01
N THR A 65 -12.39 11.14 -4.90
CA THR A 65 -11.90 10.60 -3.63
C THR A 65 -10.40 10.88 -3.48
N ALA A 66 -9.89 10.97 -2.27
CA ALA A 66 -8.47 11.27 -2.06
C ALA A 66 -7.52 10.21 -2.67
N PRO A 67 -7.79 8.89 -2.59
CA PRO A 67 -6.99 7.89 -3.30
C PRO A 67 -7.07 7.99 -4.83
N TRP A 68 -8.21 8.40 -5.38
CA TRP A 68 -8.35 8.67 -6.81
C TRP A 68 -7.49 9.87 -7.22
N LEU A 69 -7.57 10.98 -6.47
CA LEU A 69 -6.79 12.18 -6.73
C LEU A 69 -5.28 11.88 -6.76
N LEU A 70 -4.77 11.18 -5.74
CA LEU A 70 -3.36 10.77 -5.70
C LEU A 70 -2.96 9.98 -6.96
N LYS A 71 -3.81 9.05 -7.40
CA LYS A 71 -3.54 8.28 -8.61
C LYS A 71 -3.62 9.13 -9.89
N GLN A 72 -4.49 10.16 -9.96
CA GLN A 72 -4.46 11.08 -11.10
C GLN A 72 -3.14 11.85 -11.16
N GLU A 73 -2.66 12.39 -10.06
CA GLU A 73 -1.35 13.06 -10.00
C GLU A 73 -0.21 12.12 -10.45
N MET A 74 -0.22 10.87 -9.98
CA MET A 74 0.75 9.85 -10.40
C MET A 74 0.67 9.51 -11.89
N ARG A 75 -0.55 9.42 -12.46
CA ARG A 75 -0.75 9.19 -13.91
C ARG A 75 -0.22 10.37 -14.73
N HIS A 76 -0.48 11.60 -14.31
CA HIS A 76 0.03 12.82 -14.97
C HIS A 76 1.57 12.84 -14.96
N ALA A 77 2.20 12.40 -13.87
CA ALA A 77 3.65 12.26 -13.81
C ALA A 77 4.17 11.00 -14.53
N GLY A 78 3.30 10.13 -15.03
CA GLY A 78 3.65 8.92 -15.77
C GLY A 78 4.24 7.82 -14.91
N SER A 79 3.65 7.53 -13.73
CA SER A 79 4.03 6.42 -12.87
C SER A 79 3.99 5.08 -13.63
N ALA A 80 5.10 4.36 -13.63
CA ALA A 80 5.23 3.09 -14.34
C ALA A 80 4.41 1.99 -13.65
N LEU A 81 4.49 1.88 -12.32
CA LEU A 81 3.78 0.85 -11.59
C LEU A 81 2.27 1.09 -11.59
N LEU A 82 1.82 2.34 -11.61
CA LEU A 82 0.39 2.62 -11.70
C LEU A 82 -0.16 2.27 -13.10
N ARG A 83 0.59 2.52 -14.16
CA ARG A 83 0.25 2.07 -15.52
C ARG A 83 0.15 0.55 -15.57
N ILE A 84 1.12 -0.18 -15.01
CA ILE A 84 1.08 -1.64 -14.93
C ILE A 84 -0.13 -2.11 -14.11
N ALA A 85 -0.49 -1.39 -13.03
CA ALA A 85 -1.68 -1.70 -12.24
C ALA A 85 -2.97 -1.56 -13.06
N ASP A 86 -3.08 -0.51 -13.89
CA ASP A 86 -4.22 -0.33 -14.80
C ASP A 86 -4.29 -1.46 -15.85
N GLU A 87 -3.15 -1.91 -16.39
CA GLU A 87 -3.04 -3.00 -17.37
C GLU A 87 -3.35 -4.39 -16.79
N THR A 88 -3.13 -4.60 -15.49
CA THR A 88 -3.33 -5.87 -14.78
C THR A 88 -4.55 -5.86 -13.86
N ALA A 89 -5.42 -4.87 -14.05
CA ALA A 89 -6.60 -4.69 -13.22
C ALA A 89 -7.56 -5.88 -13.29
N VAL A 90 -8.13 -6.23 -12.14
CA VAL A 90 -9.20 -7.22 -12.02
C VAL A 90 -10.47 -6.55 -11.52
N PRO A 91 -11.66 -7.05 -11.91
CA PRO A 91 -12.92 -6.49 -11.45
C PRO A 91 -13.02 -6.47 -9.92
N ALA A 92 -13.20 -5.28 -9.34
CA ALA A 92 -13.31 -5.07 -7.90
C ALA A 92 -14.21 -3.85 -7.55
N GLY A 93 -15.31 -3.67 -8.26
CA GLY A 93 -16.23 -2.55 -8.07
C GLY A 93 -15.56 -1.19 -8.30
N HIS A 94 -15.48 -0.37 -7.25
CA HIS A 94 -14.85 0.94 -7.31
C HIS A 94 -13.37 0.95 -6.88
N ALA A 95 -12.77 -0.19 -6.59
CA ALA A 95 -11.36 -0.28 -6.24
C ALA A 95 -10.51 -0.66 -7.46
N LEU A 96 -9.33 -0.08 -7.58
CA LEU A 96 -8.29 -0.63 -8.44
C LEU A 96 -7.69 -1.84 -7.71
N ALA A 97 -8.06 -3.03 -8.14
CA ALA A 97 -7.43 -4.28 -7.71
C ALA A 97 -6.71 -4.91 -8.90
N VAL A 98 -5.61 -5.60 -8.65
CA VAL A 98 -4.77 -6.17 -9.70
C VAL A 98 -4.66 -7.68 -9.56
N ASP A 99 -4.40 -8.36 -10.68
CA ASP A 99 -3.87 -9.71 -10.67
C ASP A 99 -2.45 -9.66 -10.07
N ARG A 100 -2.32 -10.19 -8.86
CA ARG A 100 -1.11 -10.06 -8.03
C ARG A 100 0.13 -10.65 -8.68
N VAL A 101 -0.03 -11.78 -9.36
CA VAL A 101 1.07 -12.49 -10.02
C VAL A 101 1.47 -11.75 -11.30
N GLU A 102 0.48 -11.37 -12.10
CA GLU A 102 0.72 -10.67 -13.36
C GLU A 102 1.32 -9.27 -13.13
N PHE A 103 0.84 -8.55 -12.12
CA PHE A 103 1.37 -7.25 -11.72
C PHE A 103 2.86 -7.33 -11.36
N SER A 104 3.25 -8.28 -10.51
CA SER A 104 4.64 -8.48 -10.09
C SER A 104 5.52 -8.90 -11.27
N ARG A 105 5.02 -9.82 -12.13
CA ARG A 105 5.72 -10.27 -13.34
C ARG A 105 6.00 -9.09 -14.31
N ARG A 106 4.99 -8.26 -14.56
CA ARG A 106 5.10 -7.09 -15.45
C ARG A 106 6.09 -6.05 -14.92
N ILE A 107 6.12 -5.82 -13.59
CA ILE A 107 7.11 -4.94 -12.98
C ILE A 107 8.53 -5.49 -13.20
N ALA A 108 8.74 -6.79 -13.00
CA ALA A 108 10.04 -7.41 -13.21
C ALA A 108 10.50 -7.30 -14.68
N GLU A 109 9.59 -7.49 -15.62
CA GLU A 109 9.87 -7.32 -17.06
C GLU A 109 10.22 -5.87 -17.41
N GLU A 110 9.46 -4.89 -16.90
CA GLU A 110 9.73 -3.48 -17.14
C GLU A 110 11.10 -3.06 -16.61
N VAL A 111 11.44 -3.48 -15.38
CA VAL A 111 12.75 -3.22 -14.76
C VAL A 111 13.88 -3.89 -15.56
N ALA A 112 13.68 -5.13 -16.03
CA ALA A 112 14.68 -5.84 -16.80
C ALA A 112 14.89 -5.26 -18.21
N ALA A 113 13.86 -4.66 -18.79
CA ALA A 113 13.92 -4.03 -20.12
C ALA A 113 14.62 -2.67 -20.11
N GLU A 114 14.69 -1.97 -18.96
CA GLU A 114 15.29 -0.64 -18.86
C GLU A 114 16.82 -0.73 -18.74
N GLN A 115 17.52 -0.35 -19.80
CA GLN A 115 18.99 -0.47 -19.90
C GLN A 115 19.77 0.40 -18.90
N ARG A 116 19.16 1.43 -18.35
CA ARG A 116 19.77 2.30 -17.32
C ARG A 116 19.66 1.71 -15.93
N ILE A 117 18.89 0.64 -15.73
CA ILE A 117 18.74 -0.03 -14.43
C ILE A 117 19.60 -1.29 -14.41
N ARG A 118 20.52 -1.36 -13.45
CA ARG A 118 21.24 -2.57 -13.11
C ARG A 118 20.64 -3.18 -11.85
N VAL A 119 20.05 -4.36 -11.95
CA VAL A 119 19.53 -5.12 -10.81
C VAL A 119 20.67 -5.85 -10.11
N ILE A 120 20.74 -5.69 -8.79
CA ILE A 120 21.74 -6.33 -7.92
C ILE A 120 20.98 -7.09 -6.82
N ARG A 121 21.04 -8.43 -6.87
CA ARG A 121 20.36 -9.31 -5.92
C ARG A 121 21.23 -9.57 -4.68
N GLU A 122 21.45 -8.51 -3.92
CA GLU A 122 22.28 -8.50 -2.71
C GLU A 122 21.60 -7.70 -1.60
N GLU A 123 21.86 -8.11 -0.37
CA GLU A 123 21.47 -7.35 0.82
C GLU A 123 22.42 -6.16 1.00
N VAL A 124 21.86 -4.96 1.13
CA VAL A 124 22.61 -3.77 1.53
C VAL A 124 22.57 -3.67 3.06
N THR A 125 23.73 -3.63 3.67
CA THR A 125 23.89 -3.58 5.13
C THR A 125 24.38 -2.23 5.63
N SER A 126 24.77 -1.32 4.71
CA SER A 126 25.27 0.02 5.05
C SER A 126 24.79 1.07 4.07
N LEU A 127 24.48 2.26 4.59
CA LEU A 127 24.08 3.44 3.84
C LEU A 127 25.25 4.34 3.44
N ASP A 128 26.50 3.92 3.67
CA ASP A 128 27.65 4.66 3.16
C ASP A 128 27.41 5.01 1.68
N PRO A 129 27.36 6.30 1.32
CA PRO A 129 27.07 6.73 -0.06
C PRO A 129 28.11 6.24 -1.08
N GLY A 130 29.35 6.03 -0.68
CA GLY A 130 30.40 5.52 -1.56
C GLY A 130 30.47 6.27 -2.89
N LYS A 131 30.29 5.54 -4.02
CA LYS A 131 30.32 6.09 -5.38
C LYS A 131 29.02 6.72 -5.87
N TYR A 132 27.96 6.64 -5.07
CA TYR A 132 26.64 7.09 -5.48
C TYR A 132 26.41 8.57 -5.21
N ALA A 133 25.81 9.28 -6.15
CA ALA A 133 25.42 10.66 -5.95
C ALA A 133 24.27 10.77 -4.92
N ILE A 134 23.31 9.85 -5.03
CA ILE A 134 22.12 9.76 -4.17
C ILE A 134 21.82 8.29 -3.88
N THR A 135 21.31 8.05 -2.68
CA THR A 135 20.75 6.76 -2.25
C THR A 135 19.29 6.93 -1.86
N ILE A 136 18.40 6.09 -2.44
CA ILE A 136 16.98 6.00 -2.06
C ILE A 136 16.79 4.72 -1.25
N VAL A 137 16.35 4.87 0.01
CA VAL A 137 15.97 3.76 0.89
C VAL A 137 14.48 3.51 0.73
N ALA A 138 14.15 2.43 0.03
CA ALA A 138 12.79 2.02 -0.33
C ALA A 138 12.50 0.58 0.13
N THR A 139 13.06 0.19 1.27
CA THR A 139 13.06 -1.18 1.80
C THR A 139 11.72 -1.61 2.38
N GLY A 140 10.78 -0.68 2.49
CA GLY A 140 9.45 -0.95 3.02
C GLY A 140 9.48 -1.38 4.49
N PRO A 141 8.47 -2.14 4.93
CA PRO A 141 8.28 -2.48 6.34
C PRO A 141 9.23 -3.59 6.83
N LEU A 142 9.81 -4.38 5.92
CA LEU A 142 10.60 -5.57 6.22
C LEU A 142 12.10 -5.31 5.92
N THR A 143 12.58 -4.15 6.31
CA THR A 143 14.01 -3.81 6.26
C THR A 143 14.81 -4.83 7.06
N SER A 144 15.95 -5.30 6.53
CA SER A 144 16.81 -6.26 7.22
C SER A 144 17.36 -5.69 8.52
N ASP A 145 17.69 -6.57 9.47
CA ASP A 145 18.18 -6.17 10.78
C ASP A 145 19.51 -5.38 10.66
N ALA A 146 20.40 -5.81 9.76
CA ALA A 146 21.68 -5.15 9.53
C ALA A 146 21.49 -3.71 9.01
N LEU A 147 20.64 -3.52 8.00
CA LEU A 147 20.35 -2.19 7.46
C LEU A 147 19.56 -1.33 8.46
N SER A 148 18.64 -1.92 9.22
CA SER A 148 17.90 -1.24 10.28
C SER A 148 18.84 -0.68 11.35
N GLU A 149 19.86 -1.45 11.74
CA GLU A 149 20.86 -0.99 12.69
C GLU A 149 21.71 0.16 12.13
N ASP A 150 22.09 0.10 10.85
CA ASP A 150 22.84 1.20 10.22
C ASP A 150 21.99 2.47 10.10
N ILE A 151 20.71 2.36 9.76
CA ILE A 151 19.76 3.49 9.77
C ILE A 151 19.66 4.06 11.19
N ARG A 152 19.54 3.22 12.23
CA ARG A 152 19.48 3.66 13.61
C ARG A 152 20.75 4.42 14.03
N ARG A 153 21.91 3.91 13.64
CA ARG A 153 23.22 4.55 13.90
C ARG A 153 23.30 5.92 13.21
N LEU A 154 22.83 6.01 11.96
CA LEU A 154 22.90 7.23 11.16
C LEU A 154 21.93 8.31 11.65
N THR A 155 20.74 7.91 12.09
CA THR A 155 19.67 8.83 12.52
C THR A 155 19.72 9.17 14.01
N GLY A 156 20.43 8.38 14.82
CA GLY A 156 20.43 8.50 16.27
C GLY A 156 19.07 8.17 16.91
N SER A 157 18.11 7.67 16.15
CA SER A 157 16.73 7.44 16.55
C SER A 157 16.38 5.96 16.54
N GLN A 158 15.58 5.52 17.53
CA GLN A 158 14.98 4.20 17.48
C GLN A 158 13.92 4.14 16.37
N HIS A 159 13.84 2.99 15.66
CA HIS A 159 12.75 2.75 14.73
C HIS A 159 11.42 2.66 15.47
N LEU A 160 10.41 3.26 14.88
CA LEU A 160 9.04 3.03 15.25
C LEU A 160 8.57 1.73 14.57
N SER A 161 7.65 1.03 15.19
CA SER A 161 7.06 -0.16 14.60
C SER A 161 5.58 -0.23 14.92
N PHE A 162 4.82 -0.76 13.96
CA PHE A 162 3.46 -1.21 14.16
C PHE A 162 3.31 -2.62 13.61
N TYR A 163 2.20 -3.26 13.91
CA TYR A 163 1.93 -4.59 13.42
C TYR A 163 0.79 -4.55 12.42
N ASP A 164 0.99 -5.24 11.31
CA ASP A 164 0.01 -5.41 10.24
C ASP A 164 -0.30 -6.89 10.06
N SER A 165 -1.51 -7.19 9.63
CA SER A 165 -1.98 -8.55 9.45
C SER A 165 -2.44 -8.79 8.02
N ILE A 166 -2.18 -9.99 7.51
CA ILE A 166 -2.60 -10.43 6.18
C ILE A 166 -3.94 -11.15 6.28
N SER A 167 -4.83 -10.88 5.31
CA SER A 167 -6.09 -11.61 5.19
C SER A 167 -5.91 -12.97 4.54
N PRO A 168 -6.67 -14.01 4.95
CA PRO A 168 -6.67 -15.32 4.33
C PRO A 168 -7.15 -15.29 2.87
N ILE A 169 -6.65 -16.25 2.08
CA ILE A 169 -7.06 -16.49 0.69
C ILE A 169 -7.60 -17.92 0.60
N VAL A 170 -8.74 -18.08 -0.06
CA VAL A 170 -9.40 -19.37 -0.28
C VAL A 170 -9.47 -19.72 -1.76
N GLU A 171 -9.42 -21.03 -2.06
CA GLU A 171 -9.62 -21.59 -3.39
C GLU A 171 -11.08 -21.43 -3.82
N ALA A 172 -11.33 -20.95 -5.03
CA ALA A 172 -12.68 -20.66 -5.54
C ALA A 172 -13.58 -21.89 -5.56
N GLU A 173 -13.06 -23.06 -6.01
CA GLU A 173 -13.80 -24.32 -6.09
C GLU A 173 -14.25 -24.85 -4.74
N SER A 174 -13.62 -24.39 -3.65
CA SER A 174 -13.97 -24.79 -2.28
C SER A 174 -15.09 -23.94 -1.66
N ILE A 175 -15.56 -22.90 -2.37
CA ILE A 175 -16.65 -22.02 -1.92
C ILE A 175 -17.99 -22.66 -2.29
N ASN A 176 -18.89 -22.82 -1.32
CA ASN A 176 -20.25 -23.28 -1.58
C ASN A 176 -21.10 -22.13 -2.18
N MET A 177 -21.21 -22.11 -3.51
CA MET A 177 -21.90 -21.07 -4.24
C MET A 177 -23.42 -21.02 -4.00
N GLU A 178 -24.02 -22.07 -3.46
CA GLU A 178 -25.47 -22.08 -3.09
C GLU A 178 -25.75 -21.20 -1.85
N ARG A 179 -24.75 -21.03 -0.99
CA ARG A 179 -24.85 -20.25 0.25
C ARG A 179 -24.54 -18.78 0.08
N VAL A 180 -23.93 -18.38 -1.01
CA VAL A 180 -23.40 -17.04 -1.25
C VAL A 180 -24.05 -16.38 -2.48
N TYR A 181 -23.78 -15.09 -2.69
CA TYR A 181 -24.28 -14.38 -3.88
C TYR A 181 -23.31 -13.30 -4.35
N PHE A 182 -23.34 -12.97 -5.64
CA PHE A 182 -22.60 -11.84 -6.20
C PHE A 182 -23.43 -10.56 -6.09
N LYS A 183 -22.85 -9.51 -5.52
CA LYS A 183 -23.49 -8.18 -5.48
C LYS A 183 -22.48 -7.08 -5.18
N ALA A 184 -22.69 -5.91 -5.80
CA ALA A 184 -22.05 -4.66 -5.42
C ALA A 184 -22.84 -3.96 -4.30
N ARG A 185 -22.15 -3.31 -3.39
CA ARG A 185 -22.76 -2.54 -2.30
C ARG A 185 -23.56 -1.35 -2.85
N TYR A 186 -24.82 -1.23 -2.46
CA TYR A 186 -25.77 -0.22 -2.96
C TYR A 186 -26.02 -0.29 -4.48
N ASP A 187 -25.81 -1.45 -5.10
CA ASP A 187 -25.90 -1.67 -6.54
C ASP A 187 -25.05 -0.67 -7.36
N LYS A 188 -23.89 -0.27 -6.80
CA LYS A 188 -22.95 0.64 -7.43
C LYS A 188 -21.78 -0.12 -8.04
N GLY A 189 -21.61 0.02 -9.35
CA GLY A 189 -20.59 -0.72 -10.12
C GLY A 189 -21.02 -2.15 -10.44
N THR A 190 -20.04 -2.98 -10.78
CA THR A 190 -20.21 -4.38 -11.12
C THR A 190 -20.31 -5.27 -9.89
N ALA A 191 -21.02 -6.39 -9.99
CA ALA A 191 -21.22 -7.34 -8.89
C ALA A 191 -20.01 -8.29 -8.74
N ASP A 192 -18.83 -7.72 -8.43
CA ASP A 192 -17.56 -8.44 -8.47
C ASP A 192 -17.22 -9.17 -7.17
N TYR A 193 -17.94 -8.87 -6.08
CA TYR A 193 -17.71 -9.47 -4.77
C TYR A 193 -18.67 -10.63 -4.54
N ILE A 194 -18.13 -11.75 -4.04
CA ILE A 194 -18.94 -12.79 -3.42
C ILE A 194 -19.30 -12.32 -2.01
N ASN A 195 -20.57 -12.40 -1.67
CA ASN A 195 -21.09 -12.03 -0.35
C ASN A 195 -21.56 -13.29 0.36
N CYS A 196 -21.02 -13.54 1.55
CA CYS A 196 -21.40 -14.62 2.45
C CYS A 196 -22.36 -14.05 3.50
N PRO A 197 -23.69 -14.19 3.32
CA PRO A 197 -24.66 -13.65 4.26
C PRO A 197 -24.74 -14.50 5.52
N MET A 198 -24.93 -13.86 6.66
CA MET A 198 -25.06 -14.53 7.94
C MET A 198 -26.38 -14.14 8.61
N ALA A 199 -27.08 -15.15 9.16
CA ALA A 199 -28.13 -14.95 10.14
C ALA A 199 -27.51 -14.53 11.51
N ARG A 200 -28.35 -14.12 12.44
CA ARG A 200 -27.89 -13.68 13.77
C ARG A 200 -27.17 -14.80 14.54
N GLU A 201 -27.73 -15.99 14.50
CA GLU A 201 -27.20 -17.18 15.20
C GLU A 201 -25.84 -17.62 14.60
N GLU A 202 -25.67 -17.50 13.28
CA GLU A 202 -24.41 -17.82 12.60
C GLU A 202 -23.33 -16.77 12.95
N TYR A 203 -23.73 -15.50 13.00
CA TYR A 203 -22.85 -14.41 13.43
C TYR A 203 -22.42 -14.58 14.88
N ASP A 204 -23.36 -14.89 15.79
CA ASP A 204 -23.07 -15.08 17.21
C ASP A 204 -22.06 -16.22 17.43
N LYS A 205 -22.21 -17.34 16.71
CA LYS A 205 -21.26 -18.46 16.72
C LYS A 205 -19.86 -18.06 16.22
N LEU A 206 -19.79 -17.31 15.10
CA LEU A 206 -18.52 -16.82 14.57
C LEU A 206 -17.85 -15.86 15.56
N TYR A 207 -18.62 -14.93 16.13
CA TYR A 207 -18.12 -13.97 17.11
C TYR A 207 -17.54 -14.65 18.34
N GLU A 208 -18.27 -15.60 18.93
CA GLU A 208 -17.80 -16.36 20.10
C GLU A 208 -16.55 -17.17 19.76
N ALA A 209 -16.50 -17.78 18.57
CA ALA A 209 -15.34 -18.52 18.11
C ALA A 209 -14.10 -17.62 17.90
N LEU A 210 -14.28 -16.39 17.39
CA LEU A 210 -13.20 -15.41 17.26
C LEU A 210 -12.64 -14.97 18.62
N ILE A 211 -13.52 -14.72 19.60
CA ILE A 211 -13.11 -14.32 20.96
C ILE A 211 -12.36 -15.45 21.69
N ALA A 212 -12.80 -16.70 21.49
CA ALA A 212 -12.22 -17.88 22.13
C ALA A 212 -10.98 -18.44 21.41
N ALA A 213 -10.71 -17.97 20.19
CA ALA A 213 -9.63 -18.51 19.37
C ALA A 213 -8.24 -18.19 19.95
N GLU A 214 -7.34 -19.16 19.86
CA GLU A 214 -5.97 -18.99 20.33
C GLU A 214 -5.13 -18.18 19.33
N PRO A 215 -4.44 -17.11 19.79
CA PRO A 215 -3.50 -16.38 18.96
C PRO A 215 -2.25 -17.22 18.68
N ALA A 216 -1.57 -16.92 17.59
CA ALA A 216 -0.24 -17.44 17.32
C ALA A 216 0.74 -16.98 18.42
N GLU A 217 1.55 -17.89 18.94
CA GLU A 217 2.46 -17.57 20.06
C GLU A 217 3.57 -16.60 19.62
N SER A 218 3.68 -15.46 20.29
CA SER A 218 4.87 -14.63 20.27
C SER A 218 4.87 -13.70 21.47
N LYS A 219 5.94 -13.69 22.26
CA LYS A 219 6.17 -12.74 23.36
C LYS A 219 6.23 -11.28 22.89
N ALA A 220 6.38 -11.06 21.58
CA ALA A 220 6.43 -9.72 20.98
C ALA A 220 5.06 -9.03 20.87
N TRP A 221 3.96 -9.73 21.15
CA TRP A 221 2.59 -9.26 20.89
C TRP A 221 1.88 -8.62 22.09
N GLU A 222 2.42 -8.75 23.29
CA GLU A 222 1.75 -8.32 24.54
C GLU A 222 1.56 -6.79 24.66
N ASN A 223 2.25 -5.99 23.83
CA ASN A 223 2.12 -4.52 23.80
C ASN A 223 2.17 -3.99 22.34
N CYS A 224 1.45 -4.64 21.42
CA CYS A 224 1.49 -4.25 20.00
C CYS A 224 0.67 -2.98 19.72
N ASN A 225 1.32 -2.00 19.11
CA ASN A 225 0.60 -0.92 18.44
C ASN A 225 0.19 -1.41 17.04
N TYR A 226 -1.08 -1.72 16.86
CA TYR A 226 -1.65 -2.02 15.54
C TYR A 226 -1.96 -0.73 14.79
N PHE A 227 -1.81 -0.79 13.47
CA PHE A 227 -2.37 0.25 12.62
C PHE A 227 -3.89 0.08 12.56
N GLU A 228 -4.65 1.15 12.82
CA GLU A 228 -6.11 1.07 13.02
C GLU A 228 -6.87 0.47 11.82
N SER A 229 -6.42 0.74 10.58
CA SER A 229 -7.05 0.20 9.38
C SER A 229 -6.67 -1.27 9.08
N CYS A 230 -5.71 -1.83 9.79
CA CYS A 230 -5.21 -3.22 9.63
C CYS A 230 -5.36 -4.04 10.91
N LEU A 231 -6.27 -3.63 11.80
CA LEU A 231 -6.56 -4.37 13.02
C LEU A 231 -6.98 -5.81 12.72
N PRO A 232 -6.43 -6.80 13.43
CA PRO A 232 -6.89 -8.18 13.36
C PRO A 232 -8.39 -8.27 13.67
N ILE A 233 -9.09 -9.17 12.98
CA ILE A 233 -10.54 -9.33 13.14
C ILE A 233 -10.93 -9.71 14.56
N GLU A 234 -10.13 -10.50 15.26
CA GLU A 234 -10.33 -10.88 16.65
C GLU A 234 -10.15 -9.69 17.60
N GLU A 235 -9.26 -8.74 17.30
CA GLU A 235 -9.11 -7.51 18.08
C GLU A 235 -10.31 -6.58 17.90
N LEU A 236 -10.82 -6.48 16.66
CA LEU A 236 -12.07 -5.79 16.39
C LEU A 236 -13.25 -6.43 17.13
N ALA A 237 -13.30 -7.76 17.19
CA ALA A 237 -14.32 -8.50 17.94
C ALA A 237 -14.27 -8.21 19.44
N ARG A 238 -13.06 -8.12 20.03
CA ARG A 238 -12.86 -7.78 21.46
C ARG A 238 -13.34 -6.38 21.83
N ARG A 239 -13.36 -5.44 20.87
CA ARG A 239 -13.90 -4.08 21.09
C ARG A 239 -15.41 -4.04 21.27
N GLY A 240 -16.11 -5.11 20.94
CA GLY A 240 -17.55 -5.25 21.16
C GLY A 240 -18.26 -6.08 20.10
N LYS A 241 -19.36 -6.74 20.52
CA LYS A 241 -20.10 -7.70 19.67
C LYS A 241 -20.58 -7.09 18.34
N ASP A 242 -20.97 -5.82 18.33
CA ASP A 242 -21.48 -5.19 17.11
C ASP A 242 -20.38 -4.49 16.27
N THR A 243 -19.15 -4.40 16.76
CA THR A 243 -18.05 -3.70 16.07
C THR A 243 -17.83 -4.26 14.66
N LEU A 244 -17.86 -5.58 14.47
CA LEU A 244 -17.68 -6.21 13.18
C LEU A 244 -18.79 -5.85 12.20
N ARG A 245 -20.04 -5.71 12.67
CA ARG A 245 -21.22 -5.36 11.85
C ARG A 245 -21.25 -3.90 11.42
N TYR A 246 -20.56 -3.02 12.11
CA TYR A 246 -20.35 -1.63 11.70
C TYR A 246 -19.04 -1.43 10.92
N GLY A 247 -18.17 -2.44 10.91
CA GLY A 247 -16.88 -2.50 10.24
C GLY A 247 -16.86 -3.48 9.04
N PRO A 248 -15.95 -4.48 9.07
CA PRO A 248 -15.68 -5.36 7.93
C PRO A 248 -16.88 -6.25 7.54
N MET A 249 -17.78 -6.57 8.46
CA MET A 249 -18.95 -7.40 8.20
C MET A 249 -20.25 -6.61 8.03
N LYS A 250 -20.17 -5.33 7.67
CA LYS A 250 -21.33 -4.45 7.55
C LYS A 250 -22.30 -4.95 6.46
N PRO A 251 -23.59 -5.22 6.80
CA PRO A 251 -24.57 -5.74 5.82
C PRO A 251 -25.21 -4.67 4.95
N LYS A 252 -25.15 -3.41 5.39
CA LYS A 252 -25.85 -2.28 4.77
C LYS A 252 -25.58 -2.14 3.28
N GLY A 253 -26.64 -2.16 2.46
CA GLY A 253 -26.55 -2.05 1.01
C GLY A 253 -26.21 -3.37 0.29
N LEU A 254 -26.24 -4.51 0.99
CA LEU A 254 -25.97 -5.85 0.45
C LEU A 254 -27.19 -6.77 0.68
N ARG A 255 -28.36 -6.39 0.13
CA ARG A 255 -29.56 -7.25 0.18
C ARG A 255 -29.27 -8.55 -0.58
N ASP A 256 -29.62 -9.67 0.04
CA ASP A 256 -29.55 -10.98 -0.60
C ASP A 256 -30.61 -11.07 -1.71
N PRO A 257 -30.23 -11.26 -2.98
CA PRO A 257 -31.17 -11.31 -4.10
C PRO A 257 -32.14 -12.48 -4.04
N ARG A 258 -31.85 -13.52 -3.23
CA ARG A 258 -32.72 -14.70 -3.06
C ARG A 258 -33.88 -14.44 -2.10
N THR A 259 -33.66 -13.56 -1.10
CA THR A 259 -34.63 -13.27 -0.04
C THR A 259 -35.12 -11.82 -0.04
N GLU A 260 -34.46 -10.94 -0.81
CA GLU A 260 -34.64 -9.49 -0.85
C GLU A 260 -34.48 -8.80 0.51
N ARG A 261 -33.89 -9.51 1.48
CA ARG A 261 -33.63 -9.00 2.83
C ARG A 261 -32.18 -8.64 3.05
N GLU A 262 -31.95 -7.67 3.90
CA GLU A 262 -30.61 -7.35 4.39
C GLU A 262 -30.22 -8.41 5.45
N PRO A 263 -29.10 -9.16 5.27
CA PRO A 263 -28.67 -10.15 6.26
C PRO A 263 -28.21 -9.48 7.56
N TRP A 264 -28.03 -10.28 8.61
CA TRP A 264 -27.55 -9.74 9.90
C TRP A 264 -26.10 -9.24 9.81
N ALA A 265 -25.24 -9.98 9.12
CA ALA A 265 -23.87 -9.62 8.80
C ALA A 265 -23.49 -10.19 7.42
N VAL A 266 -22.42 -9.69 6.80
CA VAL A 266 -21.91 -10.18 5.51
C VAL A 266 -20.39 -10.20 5.54
N VAL A 267 -19.80 -11.32 5.16
CA VAL A 267 -18.37 -11.39 4.80
C VAL A 267 -18.25 -11.24 3.29
N GLN A 268 -17.36 -10.38 2.83
CA GLN A 268 -17.11 -10.16 1.41
C GLN A 268 -15.81 -10.85 0.98
N LEU A 269 -15.85 -11.52 -0.17
CA LEU A 269 -14.70 -12.12 -0.81
C LEU A 269 -14.39 -11.37 -2.10
N ARG A 270 -13.13 -11.07 -2.34
CA ARG A 270 -12.64 -10.36 -3.54
C ARG A 270 -11.71 -11.27 -4.34
N LYS A 271 -11.84 -11.24 -5.66
CA LYS A 271 -10.94 -11.95 -6.58
C LYS A 271 -9.48 -11.55 -6.37
N GLU A 272 -8.60 -12.54 -6.38
CA GLU A 272 -7.15 -12.33 -6.32
C GLU A 272 -6.50 -12.24 -7.70
N ASN A 273 -7.14 -12.79 -8.73
CA ASN A 273 -6.62 -12.81 -10.09
C ASN A 273 -7.74 -12.78 -11.14
N VAL A 274 -7.36 -12.61 -12.42
CA VAL A 274 -8.29 -12.57 -13.55
C VAL A 274 -9.05 -13.89 -13.72
N ARG A 275 -8.41 -15.05 -13.44
CA ARG A 275 -9.04 -16.37 -13.58
C ARG A 275 -10.12 -16.63 -12.54
N ALA A 276 -10.17 -15.82 -11.48
CA ALA A 276 -11.08 -15.98 -10.36
C ALA A 276 -10.97 -17.37 -9.70
N ASP A 277 -9.78 -17.97 -9.67
CA ASP A 277 -9.52 -19.26 -9.04
C ASP A 277 -9.27 -19.15 -7.53
N SER A 278 -9.12 -17.93 -7.03
CA SER A 278 -8.88 -17.64 -5.62
C SER A 278 -9.50 -16.32 -5.17
N TYR A 279 -9.89 -16.27 -3.89
CA TYR A 279 -10.57 -15.13 -3.29
C TYR A 279 -9.97 -14.77 -1.92
N ASN A 280 -9.80 -13.48 -1.70
CA ASN A 280 -9.35 -12.89 -0.44
C ASN A 280 -10.56 -12.56 0.46
N LEU A 281 -10.48 -12.89 1.75
CA LEU A 281 -11.47 -12.48 2.75
C LEU A 281 -11.25 -11.02 3.14
N VAL A 282 -12.12 -10.13 2.68
CA VAL A 282 -11.96 -8.69 2.88
C VAL A 282 -12.15 -8.32 4.36
N GLY A 283 -11.12 -7.71 4.95
CA GLY A 283 -11.18 -7.24 6.35
C GLY A 283 -11.03 -8.36 7.38
N PHE A 284 -10.53 -9.53 6.99
CA PHE A 284 -10.29 -10.67 7.88
C PHE A 284 -8.79 -10.92 8.15
N GLN A 285 -8.01 -9.85 8.19
CA GLN A 285 -6.66 -9.92 8.75
C GLN A 285 -6.72 -10.53 10.14
N ASN A 286 -5.83 -11.44 10.46
CA ASN A 286 -5.83 -12.10 11.78
C ASN A 286 -4.44 -12.63 12.14
N HIS A 287 -4.23 -12.91 13.42
CA HIS A 287 -3.02 -13.54 13.94
C HIS A 287 -3.32 -14.84 14.73
N LEU A 288 -4.41 -15.49 14.41
CA LEU A 288 -4.79 -16.75 15.01
C LEU A 288 -3.84 -17.87 14.60
N LYS A 289 -3.69 -18.90 15.43
CA LYS A 289 -3.01 -20.14 15.04
C LYS A 289 -3.66 -20.74 13.79
N TYR A 290 -2.88 -21.33 12.88
CA TYR A 290 -3.40 -21.85 11.60
C TYR A 290 -4.59 -22.80 11.74
N GLY A 291 -4.56 -23.70 12.76
CA GLY A 291 -5.68 -24.57 13.06
C GLY A 291 -6.94 -23.81 13.49
N GLU A 292 -6.77 -22.78 14.29
CA GLU A 292 -7.85 -21.90 14.73
C GLU A 292 -8.45 -21.10 13.57
N GLN A 293 -7.61 -20.60 12.67
CA GLN A 293 -8.10 -19.90 11.47
C GLN A 293 -9.02 -20.80 10.65
N ALA A 294 -8.60 -22.03 10.36
CA ALA A 294 -9.42 -22.97 9.60
C ALA A 294 -10.74 -23.29 10.32
N ARG A 295 -10.70 -23.52 11.65
CA ARG A 295 -11.87 -23.81 12.47
C ARG A 295 -12.87 -22.66 12.50
N VAL A 296 -12.37 -21.44 12.74
CA VAL A 296 -13.21 -20.25 12.89
C VAL A 296 -13.77 -19.79 11.57
N LEU A 297 -12.93 -19.70 10.53
CA LEU A 297 -13.36 -19.14 9.24
C LEU A 297 -14.31 -20.07 8.47
N ARG A 298 -14.29 -21.38 8.75
CA ARG A 298 -15.27 -22.33 8.22
C ARG A 298 -16.67 -22.21 8.84
N LEU A 299 -16.85 -21.39 9.88
CA LEU A 299 -18.16 -21.02 10.39
C LEU A 299 -18.87 -19.97 9.52
N ILE A 300 -18.16 -19.37 8.59
CA ILE A 300 -18.73 -18.41 7.63
C ILE A 300 -19.54 -19.19 6.59
N PRO A 301 -20.84 -18.85 6.37
CA PRO A 301 -21.67 -19.50 5.35
C PRO A 301 -21.02 -19.43 3.97
N GLY A 302 -20.95 -20.57 3.31
CA GLY A 302 -20.26 -20.74 2.03
C GLY A 302 -18.79 -21.12 2.13
N LEU A 303 -18.19 -21.07 3.32
CA LEU A 303 -16.79 -21.43 3.56
C LEU A 303 -16.63 -22.70 4.42
N GLU A 304 -17.69 -23.48 4.60
CA GLU A 304 -17.69 -24.69 5.45
C GLU A 304 -16.59 -25.69 5.08
N ASN A 305 -16.32 -25.80 3.77
CA ASN A 305 -15.30 -26.69 3.21
C ASN A 305 -14.13 -25.94 2.59
N ALA A 306 -13.95 -24.67 2.93
CA ALA A 306 -12.93 -23.83 2.31
C ALA A 306 -11.52 -24.41 2.44
N LYS A 307 -10.79 -24.43 1.32
CA LYS A 307 -9.38 -24.71 1.25
C LYS A 307 -8.61 -23.38 1.25
N PHE A 308 -7.79 -23.19 2.27
CA PHE A 308 -6.99 -21.98 2.41
C PHE A 308 -5.70 -22.12 1.62
N LEU A 309 -5.54 -21.29 0.59
CA LEU A 309 -4.29 -21.15 -0.17
C LEU A 309 -3.27 -20.33 0.61
N ARG A 310 -3.74 -19.42 1.45
CA ARG A 310 -2.93 -18.62 2.36
C ARG A 310 -3.71 -18.37 3.66
N TYR A 311 -3.04 -18.52 4.78
CA TYR A 311 -3.56 -18.12 6.08
C TYR A 311 -3.19 -16.67 6.41
N GLY A 312 -3.96 -16.07 7.30
CA GLY A 312 -3.63 -14.79 7.90
C GLY A 312 -2.31 -14.89 8.67
N GLN A 313 -1.51 -13.87 8.58
CA GLN A 313 -0.23 -13.73 9.27
C GLN A 313 -0.04 -12.30 9.71
N ILE A 314 0.69 -12.12 10.80
CA ILE A 314 1.05 -10.81 11.28
C ILE A 314 2.53 -10.53 11.00
N HIS A 315 2.83 -9.29 10.65
CA HIS A 315 4.18 -8.82 10.40
C HIS A 315 4.47 -7.58 11.21
N ARG A 316 5.70 -7.47 11.71
CA ARG A 316 6.20 -6.24 12.28
C ARG A 316 6.63 -5.33 11.16
N ASN A 317 6.00 -4.18 11.05
CA ASN A 317 6.33 -3.14 10.10
C ASN A 317 7.24 -2.11 10.75
N THR A 318 8.41 -1.87 10.18
CA THR A 318 9.37 -0.89 10.66
C THR A 318 9.27 0.39 9.84
N TYR A 319 9.31 1.54 10.50
CA TYR A 319 9.34 2.85 9.85
C TYR A 319 10.17 3.84 10.68
N ILE A 320 10.60 4.93 10.07
CA ILE A 320 11.36 5.99 10.75
C ILE A 320 10.41 7.07 11.27
N CYS A 321 10.85 7.82 12.27
CA CYS A 321 10.12 9.02 12.72
C CYS A 321 10.37 10.16 11.72
N ALA A 322 9.73 10.08 10.55
CA ALA A 322 9.97 10.98 9.43
C ALA A 322 9.85 12.47 9.76
N PRO A 323 8.89 12.95 10.60
CA PRO A 323 8.82 14.37 10.97
C PRO A 323 10.08 14.90 11.63
N ALA A 324 10.75 14.08 12.42
CA ALA A 324 12.01 14.47 13.03
C ALA A 324 13.19 14.40 12.04
N LEU A 325 13.17 13.48 11.10
CA LEU A 325 14.32 13.05 10.31
C LEU A 325 14.34 13.57 8.88
N LEU A 326 13.18 13.73 8.23
CA LEU A 326 13.11 14.07 6.81
C LEU A 326 12.70 15.53 6.56
N ASP A 327 13.21 16.09 5.47
CA ASP A 327 12.72 17.33 4.88
C ASP A 327 11.61 17.07 3.82
N GLU A 328 11.06 18.12 3.22
CA GLU A 328 9.98 18.04 2.21
C GLU A 328 10.42 17.38 0.88
N LEU A 329 11.71 17.21 0.66
CA LEU A 329 12.26 16.47 -0.47
C LEU A 329 12.54 15.01 -0.12
N LEU A 330 11.99 14.51 1.00
CA LEU A 330 12.19 13.15 1.53
C LEU A 330 13.67 12.85 1.87
N ARG A 331 14.53 13.87 1.95
CA ARG A 331 15.95 13.74 2.28
C ARG A 331 16.14 13.64 3.79
N LEU A 332 17.07 12.81 4.19
CA LEU A 332 17.52 12.77 5.58
C LEU A 332 18.22 14.10 5.94
N LYS A 333 17.71 14.83 6.93
CA LYS A 333 18.23 16.14 7.35
C LYS A 333 19.73 16.11 7.73
N SER A 334 20.19 14.98 8.30
CA SER A 334 21.59 14.80 8.69
C SER A 334 22.50 14.37 7.53
N GLU A 335 21.95 13.77 6.46
CA GLU A 335 22.68 13.32 5.27
C GLU A 335 21.79 13.49 4.02
N PRO A 336 21.79 14.68 3.39
CA PRO A 336 20.89 15.00 2.27
C PRO A 336 21.05 14.15 1.01
N LYS A 337 22.11 13.33 0.94
CA LYS A 337 22.29 12.34 -0.13
C LYS A 337 21.48 11.06 0.06
N ILE A 338 20.75 10.94 1.16
CA ILE A 338 19.91 9.79 1.45
C ILE A 338 18.45 10.22 1.48
N LEU A 339 17.64 9.63 0.62
CA LEU A 339 16.18 9.80 0.57
C LEU A 339 15.49 8.55 1.12
N PHE A 340 14.30 8.74 1.71
CA PHE A 340 13.46 7.64 2.16
C PHE A 340 12.14 7.65 1.40
N ALA A 341 11.69 6.48 0.93
CA ALA A 341 10.44 6.34 0.18
C ALA A 341 9.69 5.05 0.55
N GLY A 342 8.39 5.04 0.32
CA GLY A 342 7.52 3.92 0.67
C GLY A 342 7.23 3.86 2.17
N GLN A 343 6.76 2.71 2.63
CA GLN A 343 6.25 2.56 4.00
C GLN A 343 7.28 2.89 5.09
N ILE A 344 8.57 2.66 4.84
CA ILE A 344 9.63 3.02 5.78
C ILE A 344 9.68 4.54 6.06
N SER A 345 9.23 5.38 5.14
CA SER A 345 9.16 6.84 5.32
C SER A 345 7.93 7.32 6.10
N GLY A 346 7.06 6.41 6.57
CA GLY A 346 5.87 6.77 7.34
C GLY A 346 4.62 7.00 6.51
N VAL A 347 4.58 6.54 5.27
CA VAL A 347 3.33 6.40 4.51
C VAL A 347 2.74 5.02 4.70
N GLU A 348 1.41 4.90 4.62
CA GLU A 348 0.71 3.63 4.70
C GLU A 348 -0.13 3.40 3.44
N GLY A 349 0.08 2.23 2.82
CA GLY A 349 -0.65 1.79 1.63
C GLY A 349 0.21 1.68 0.39
N TYR A 350 -0.25 0.83 -0.53
CA TYR A 350 0.48 0.53 -1.76
C TYR A 350 0.58 1.74 -2.69
N THR A 351 -0.52 2.46 -2.88
CA THR A 351 -0.55 3.67 -3.72
C THR A 351 0.38 4.74 -3.18
N GLU A 352 0.35 4.98 -1.86
CA GLU A 352 1.21 5.96 -1.18
C GLU A 352 2.69 5.56 -1.25
N SER A 353 2.97 4.26 -1.19
CA SER A 353 4.34 3.75 -1.36
C SER A 353 4.87 3.96 -2.77
N ILE A 354 4.07 3.67 -3.79
CA ILE A 354 4.43 3.94 -5.20
C ILE A 354 4.63 5.46 -5.39
N ALA A 355 3.69 6.27 -4.89
CA ALA A 355 3.70 7.73 -5.02
C ALA A 355 4.97 8.38 -4.43
N THR A 356 5.36 7.98 -3.22
CA THR A 356 6.61 8.46 -2.61
C THR A 356 7.85 7.89 -3.29
N GLY A 357 7.79 6.67 -3.83
CA GLY A 357 8.83 6.10 -4.69
C GLY A 357 9.06 6.92 -5.95
N MET A 358 7.97 7.26 -6.67
CA MET A 358 8.01 8.13 -7.84
C MET A 358 8.63 9.49 -7.50
N LEU A 359 8.19 10.11 -6.42
CA LEU A 359 8.67 11.42 -5.99
C LEU A 359 10.16 11.40 -5.61
N ALA A 360 10.61 10.37 -4.88
CA ALA A 360 12.02 10.17 -4.57
C ALA A 360 12.86 9.95 -5.83
N GLY A 361 12.34 9.22 -6.82
CA GLY A 361 12.97 9.06 -8.13
C GLY A 361 13.13 10.38 -8.90
N ILE A 362 12.10 11.24 -8.86
CA ILE A 362 12.13 12.59 -9.46
C ILE A 362 13.20 13.44 -8.76
N TYR A 363 13.17 13.53 -7.45
CA TYR A 363 14.12 14.34 -6.68
C TYR A 363 15.55 13.84 -6.82
N ALA A 364 15.76 12.52 -6.78
CA ALA A 364 17.08 11.94 -6.97
C ALA A 364 17.63 12.20 -8.38
N ALA A 365 16.78 12.15 -9.40
CA ALA A 365 17.18 12.48 -10.77
C ALA A 365 17.55 13.97 -10.92
N SER A 366 16.79 14.87 -10.33
CA SER A 366 17.10 16.31 -10.32
C SER A 366 18.47 16.54 -9.71
N ILE A 367 18.71 16.03 -8.51
CA ILE A 367 19.99 16.19 -7.80
C ILE A 367 21.15 15.56 -8.60
N ALA A 368 20.95 14.39 -9.19
CA ALA A 368 21.98 13.71 -9.98
C ALA A 368 22.31 14.42 -11.30
N ASN A 369 21.43 15.31 -11.76
CA ASN A 369 21.62 16.17 -12.94
C ASN A 369 21.95 17.62 -12.54
N ASP A 370 22.39 17.85 -11.30
CA ASP A 370 22.76 19.18 -10.76
C ASP A 370 21.63 20.23 -10.81
N VAL A 371 20.37 19.77 -10.74
CA VAL A 371 19.18 20.61 -10.64
C VAL A 371 18.64 20.53 -9.20
N GLU A 372 18.49 21.70 -8.54
CA GLU A 372 17.86 21.72 -7.21
C GLU A 372 16.35 21.41 -7.35
N PRO A 373 15.86 20.32 -6.74
CA PRO A 373 14.46 19.96 -6.86
C PRO A 373 13.56 20.93 -6.08
N SER A 374 12.43 21.29 -6.67
CA SER A 374 11.37 22.02 -5.98
C SER A 374 10.41 21.03 -5.29
N PRO A 375 10.03 21.27 -4.02
CA PRO A 375 9.05 20.43 -3.34
C PRO A 375 7.71 20.41 -4.08
N VAL A 376 7.04 19.26 -4.08
CA VAL A 376 5.68 19.15 -4.63
C VAL A 376 4.72 20.04 -3.85
N PRO A 377 3.81 20.82 -4.52
CA PRO A 377 2.98 21.80 -3.85
C PRO A 377 2.08 21.20 -2.76
N ARG A 378 1.97 21.88 -1.63
CA ARG A 378 1.17 21.48 -0.46
C ARG A 378 -0.31 21.24 -0.80
N GLY A 379 -0.86 21.94 -1.81
CA GLY A 379 -2.26 21.83 -2.24
C GLY A 379 -2.60 20.51 -2.96
N THR A 380 -1.61 19.77 -3.44
CA THR A 380 -1.77 18.47 -4.12
C THR A 380 -1.96 17.35 -3.13
N ALA A 381 -2.40 16.16 -3.58
CA ALA A 381 -2.48 14.97 -2.73
C ALA A 381 -1.08 14.49 -2.31
N LEU A 382 -0.14 14.43 -3.25
CA LEU A 382 1.27 14.12 -2.99
C LEU A 382 1.89 15.08 -1.98
N GLY A 383 1.75 16.40 -2.19
CA GLY A 383 2.29 17.40 -1.28
C GLY A 383 1.62 17.38 0.09
N SER A 384 0.33 17.08 0.16
CA SER A 384 -0.38 16.89 1.41
C SER A 384 0.12 15.69 2.21
N LEU A 385 0.41 14.59 1.52
CA LEU A 385 0.98 13.39 2.12
C LEU A 385 2.40 13.63 2.63
N VAL A 386 3.27 14.23 1.81
CA VAL A 386 4.64 14.60 2.19
C VAL A 386 4.64 15.56 3.37
N HIS A 387 3.79 16.58 3.34
CA HIS A 387 3.66 17.51 4.46
C HIS A 387 3.31 16.81 5.77
N TYR A 388 2.35 15.88 5.74
CA TYR A 388 2.01 15.11 6.95
C TYR A 388 3.21 14.35 7.48
N ILE A 389 3.88 13.54 6.65
CA ILE A 389 4.99 12.72 7.12
C ILE A 389 6.23 13.53 7.54
N THR A 390 6.35 14.79 7.13
CA THR A 390 7.51 15.64 7.48
C THR A 390 7.22 16.69 8.53
N HIS A 391 5.93 17.02 8.80
CA HIS A 391 5.53 18.09 9.73
C HIS A 391 4.56 17.65 10.84
N ALA A 392 4.13 16.39 10.86
CA ALA A 392 3.33 15.89 11.95
C ALA A 392 4.11 15.94 13.27
N GLU A 393 3.42 15.87 14.40
CA GLU A 393 4.04 15.80 15.71
C GLU A 393 4.85 14.50 15.81
N ALA A 394 6.16 14.61 16.09
CA ALA A 394 7.03 13.45 16.18
C ALA A 394 6.64 12.48 17.32
N LYS A 395 6.11 13.04 18.44
CA LYS A 395 5.59 12.24 19.54
C LYS A 395 4.27 11.57 19.15
N GLY A 396 4.28 10.25 19.07
CA GLY A 396 3.11 9.47 18.66
C GLY A 396 2.86 9.46 17.15
N PHE A 397 3.86 9.83 16.34
CA PHE A 397 3.77 9.75 14.87
C PHE A 397 3.38 8.35 14.42
N GLN A 398 2.38 8.28 13.56
CA GLN A 398 1.93 7.05 12.90
C GLN A 398 1.88 7.24 11.39
N PRO A 399 2.15 6.20 10.62
CA PRO A 399 1.99 6.23 9.17
C PRO A 399 0.59 6.66 8.74
N ALA A 400 0.49 7.30 7.60
CA ALA A 400 -0.78 7.80 7.09
C ALA A 400 -1.07 7.40 5.65
N ASN A 401 -2.34 7.21 5.39
CA ASN A 401 -2.93 7.16 4.05
C ASN A 401 -3.34 8.55 3.61
N ILE A 402 -3.45 8.74 2.29
CA ILE A 402 -4.06 9.96 1.78
C ILE A 402 -5.56 10.02 2.09
N THR A 403 -6.00 11.08 2.73
CA THR A 403 -7.40 11.38 3.05
C THR A 403 -7.69 12.85 2.79
N PHE A 404 -8.98 13.22 2.68
CA PHE A 404 -9.35 14.63 2.52
C PHE A 404 -8.98 15.51 3.73
N ASP A 405 -8.80 14.91 4.90
CA ASP A 405 -8.39 15.64 6.11
C ASP A 405 -6.93 16.11 6.03
N LEU A 406 -6.10 15.44 5.22
CA LEU A 406 -4.74 15.88 4.94
C LEU A 406 -4.66 16.99 3.89
N LEU A 407 -5.63 17.04 2.98
CA LEU A 407 -5.65 18.04 1.89
C LEU A 407 -5.90 19.44 2.41
N VAL A 408 -5.30 20.42 1.77
CA VAL A 408 -5.59 21.83 2.04
C VAL A 408 -7.09 22.10 1.83
N PRO A 409 -7.80 22.60 2.85
CA PRO A 409 -9.22 22.88 2.72
C PRO A 409 -9.48 24.00 1.68
N LEU A 410 -10.69 24.02 1.16
CA LEU A 410 -11.17 25.19 0.39
C LEU A 410 -11.24 26.40 1.31
N GLU A 411 -11.07 27.60 0.74
CA GLU A 411 -11.24 28.86 1.44
C GLU A 411 -12.59 28.92 2.17
N GLU A 412 -12.60 29.54 3.33
CA GLU A 412 -13.79 29.59 4.18
C GLU A 412 -15.01 30.22 3.48
N ALA A 413 -14.78 31.24 2.66
CA ALA A 413 -15.82 31.89 1.86
C ALA A 413 -16.49 30.92 0.86
N VAL A 414 -15.72 30.02 0.26
CA VAL A 414 -16.22 28.98 -0.65
C VAL A 414 -16.92 27.89 0.13
N ARG A 415 -16.34 27.44 1.25
CA ARG A 415 -16.93 26.41 2.13
C ARG A 415 -18.31 26.81 2.68
N ARG A 416 -18.51 28.08 2.98
CA ARG A 416 -19.82 28.59 3.46
C ARG A 416 -20.88 28.59 2.35
N LYS A 417 -20.48 28.80 1.09
CA LYS A 417 -21.39 28.81 -0.07
C LYS A 417 -21.74 27.41 -0.57
N VAL A 418 -20.76 26.52 -0.61
CA VAL A 418 -20.92 25.15 -1.13
C VAL A 418 -21.20 24.18 0.02
N ARG A 419 -22.48 23.85 0.24
CA ARG A 419 -22.90 22.94 1.34
C ARG A 419 -22.70 21.46 1.01
N ASP A 420 -22.79 21.10 -0.28
CA ASP A 420 -22.62 19.71 -0.70
C ASP A 420 -21.16 19.26 -0.52
N LYS A 421 -20.98 18.18 0.25
CA LYS A 421 -19.66 17.60 0.51
C LYS A 421 -19.00 17.06 -0.76
N LYS A 422 -19.76 16.46 -1.68
CA LYS A 422 -19.22 15.90 -2.92
C LYS A 422 -18.69 17.01 -3.81
N GLU A 423 -19.42 18.11 -3.89
CA GLU A 423 -19.01 19.27 -4.67
C GLU A 423 -17.75 19.94 -4.10
N ARG A 424 -17.64 20.02 -2.78
CA ARG A 424 -16.38 20.48 -2.13
C ARG A 424 -15.20 19.60 -2.45
N HIS A 425 -15.39 18.26 -2.42
CA HIS A 425 -14.33 17.33 -2.78
C HIS A 425 -13.94 17.47 -4.26
N ARG A 426 -14.91 17.64 -5.17
CA ARG A 426 -14.64 17.91 -6.60
C ARG A 426 -13.76 19.14 -6.78
N MET A 427 -14.14 20.25 -6.17
CA MET A 427 -13.38 21.52 -6.25
C MET A 427 -11.96 21.37 -5.65
N GLN A 428 -11.80 20.64 -4.55
CA GLN A 428 -10.46 20.37 -4.00
C GLN A 428 -9.61 19.54 -4.96
N CYS A 429 -10.18 18.52 -5.60
CA CYS A 429 -9.49 17.70 -6.57
C CYS A 429 -9.08 18.50 -7.81
N GLU A 430 -9.95 19.33 -8.36
CA GLU A 430 -9.65 20.18 -9.52
C GLU A 430 -8.49 21.13 -9.22
N ARG A 431 -8.55 21.85 -8.10
CA ARG A 431 -7.46 22.74 -7.68
C ARG A 431 -6.15 21.97 -7.51
N ALA A 432 -6.18 20.80 -6.87
CA ALA A 432 -4.98 20.00 -6.63
C ALA A 432 -4.33 19.53 -7.94
N LEU A 433 -5.14 19.11 -8.91
CA LEU A 433 -4.64 18.69 -10.23
C LEU A 433 -4.04 19.86 -11.00
N GLU A 434 -4.67 21.04 -10.98
CA GLU A 434 -4.12 22.27 -11.61
C GLU A 434 -2.76 22.65 -10.99
N GLU A 435 -2.65 22.65 -9.65
CA GLU A 435 -1.39 22.91 -8.94
C GLU A 435 -0.32 21.86 -9.28
N PHE A 436 -0.70 20.59 -9.39
CA PHE A 436 0.20 19.50 -9.73
C PHE A 436 0.71 19.63 -11.17
N ASP A 437 -0.17 19.86 -12.12
CA ASP A 437 0.17 20.00 -13.54
C ASP A 437 1.13 21.17 -13.78
N HIS A 438 0.91 22.29 -13.07
CA HIS A 438 1.81 23.43 -13.14
C HIS A 438 3.20 23.10 -12.61
N TRP A 439 3.26 22.50 -11.42
CA TRP A 439 4.53 22.06 -10.82
C TRP A 439 5.25 21.04 -11.69
N TRP A 440 4.55 20.02 -12.16
CA TRP A 440 5.12 18.94 -12.98
C TRP A 440 5.70 19.47 -14.28
N SER A 441 4.96 20.34 -14.99
CA SER A 441 5.40 20.90 -16.27
C SER A 441 6.65 21.77 -16.11
N SER A 442 6.75 22.56 -15.05
CA SER A 442 7.92 23.38 -14.74
C SER A 442 9.11 22.48 -14.37
N HIS A 443 8.92 21.55 -13.43
CA HIS A 443 9.96 20.68 -12.91
C HIS A 443 10.57 19.78 -13.99
N ILE A 444 9.73 19.14 -14.84
CA ILE A 444 10.22 18.23 -15.89
C ILE A 444 11.03 18.95 -16.96
N SER A 445 10.70 20.20 -17.23
CA SER A 445 11.44 21.02 -18.19
C SER A 445 12.85 21.33 -17.70
N GLU A 446 13.00 21.65 -16.42
CA GLU A 446 14.30 21.90 -15.77
C GLU A 446 15.19 20.64 -15.76
N VAL A 447 14.63 19.50 -15.36
CA VAL A 447 15.39 18.24 -15.30
C VAL A 447 15.85 17.77 -16.67
N ARG A 448 15.03 17.92 -17.72
CA ARG A 448 15.40 17.55 -19.09
C ARG A 448 16.46 18.45 -19.68
N CYS A 449 16.45 19.73 -19.35
CA CYS A 449 17.48 20.68 -19.80
C CYS A 449 18.85 20.42 -19.15
N GLY A 450 18.86 19.88 -17.93
CA GLY A 450 20.10 19.51 -17.21
C GLY A 450 20.72 18.16 -17.63
N ALA A 451 19.98 17.31 -18.34
CA ALA A 451 20.49 16.01 -18.75
C ALA A 451 21.55 16.17 -19.84
N PRO A 452 22.77 15.60 -19.71
CA PRO A 452 23.76 15.65 -20.77
C PRO A 452 23.24 14.94 -22.02
N ASP A 453 23.44 15.60 -23.18
CA ASP A 453 23.09 15.06 -24.49
C ASP A 453 23.85 13.75 -24.74
N VAL A 454 23.17 12.60 -24.66
CA VAL A 454 23.74 11.24 -24.81
C VAL A 454 23.88 10.86 -26.29
N SER A 455 23.79 11.81 -27.22
CA SER A 455 23.95 11.61 -28.67
C SER A 455 25.40 11.83 -29.15
N LYS A 456 26.39 11.80 -28.26
CA LYS A 456 27.81 11.83 -28.64
C LYS A 456 28.57 10.57 -28.24
#